data_181b1fe034ba03dbbf9ec6d9d470a32a
#
_entry.id   181b1fe034ba03dbbf9ec6d9d470a32a
#
_cell.length_a   1.000
_cell.length_b   1.000
_cell.length_c   1.000
_cell.angle_alpha   90.00
_cell.angle_beta   90.00
_cell.angle_gamma   90.00
#
_symmetry.space_group_name_H-M   'P 1'
#
loop_
_entity.id
_entity.type
_entity.pdbx_description
1 polymer ?
#
loop_
_entity_poly.entity_id
_entity_poly.type
_entity_poly.pdbx_seq_one_letter_code
_entity_poly.pdbx_strand_id
1 'polypeptide(L)'
;IRDSFMGIRESRVIVGKYVLTAEDILEDRRFDDAIAVAGYPVDIHHAKGGDCTLYWCDDCYDIPYRTLIPAHVGNLLVAGRCSSMNHEAMASTRVMSTCMALGEAAGRAARLALKAGVQPADLDVEALRAELRATGAYLRD
;
A
#
# COMPACT_ATOMS: atom_id res chain seq x y z
N ILE A 1 -1.15 -3.87 -33.71
CA ILE A 1 0.02 -3.64 -32.84
C ILE A 1 -0.03 -4.69 -31.75
N ARG A 2 0.98 -5.54 -31.65
CA ARG A 2 1.13 -6.49 -30.54
C ARG A 2 2.08 -5.87 -29.53
N ASP A 3 1.65 -5.76 -28.26
CA ASP A 3 2.54 -5.40 -27.17
C ASP A 3 3.64 -6.45 -27.02
N SER A 4 4.85 -5.99 -26.76
CA SER A 4 6.01 -6.85 -26.56
C SER A 4 6.02 -7.53 -25.19
N PHE A 5 5.20 -7.06 -24.24
CA PHE A 5 5.12 -7.59 -22.88
C PHE A 5 3.67 -7.80 -22.43
N MET A 6 3.46 -8.86 -21.68
CA MET A 6 2.19 -9.12 -21.03
C MET A 6 2.02 -8.16 -19.85
N GLY A 7 0.89 -7.45 -19.78
CA GLY A 7 0.57 -6.53 -18.68
C GLY A 7 0.16 -7.30 -17.42
N ILE A 8 1.13 -7.87 -16.70
CA ILE A 8 0.88 -8.57 -15.44
C ILE A 8 0.63 -7.54 -14.35
N ARG A 9 -0.57 -7.57 -13.75
CA ARG A 9 -0.97 -6.65 -12.67
C ARG A 9 -0.70 -7.21 -11.28
N GLU A 10 -0.77 -8.53 -11.13
CA GLU A 10 -0.55 -9.26 -9.89
C GLU A 10 0.23 -10.54 -10.18
N SER A 11 1.23 -10.84 -9.36
CA SER A 11 1.96 -12.09 -9.42
C SER A 11 2.42 -12.56 -8.04
N ARG A 12 3.12 -11.71 -7.29
CA ARG A 12 3.66 -12.03 -5.97
C ARG A 12 3.49 -10.81 -5.07
N VAL A 13 3.08 -11.07 -3.84
CA VAL A 13 3.05 -10.12 -2.74
C VAL A 13 3.89 -10.65 -1.58
N ILE A 14 4.39 -9.77 -0.74
CA ILE A 14 5.04 -10.20 0.49
C ILE A 14 3.99 -10.60 1.54
N VAL A 15 4.38 -11.42 2.48
CA VAL A 15 3.70 -11.54 3.76
C VAL A 15 4.31 -10.51 4.70
N GLY A 16 3.61 -9.42 4.91
CA GLY A 16 4.02 -8.31 5.77
C GLY A 16 3.61 -8.49 7.22
N LYS A 17 4.02 -7.53 8.06
CA LYS A 17 3.55 -7.44 9.45
C LYS A 17 2.05 -7.18 9.55
N TYR A 18 1.44 -6.67 8.50
CA TYR A 18 0.00 -6.57 8.31
C TYR A 18 -0.35 -6.95 6.88
N VAL A 19 -1.46 -7.63 6.68
CA VAL A 19 -2.04 -7.92 5.36
C VAL A 19 -3.30 -7.09 5.22
N LEU A 20 -3.26 -6.09 4.34
CA LEU A 20 -4.44 -5.27 4.03
C LEU A 20 -5.49 -6.13 3.34
N THR A 21 -6.74 -6.05 3.76
CA THR A 21 -7.86 -6.83 3.21
C THR A 21 -8.91 -5.94 2.57
N ALA A 22 -9.81 -6.54 1.79
CA ALA A 22 -10.94 -5.81 1.22
C ALA A 22 -11.89 -5.30 2.31
N GLU A 23 -12.04 -6.04 3.40
CA GLU A 23 -12.84 -5.63 4.55
C GLU A 23 -12.30 -4.34 5.17
N ASP A 24 -10.98 -4.22 5.32
CA ASP A 24 -10.35 -2.97 5.82
C ASP A 24 -10.70 -1.77 4.94
N ILE A 25 -10.75 -1.99 3.60
CA ILE A 25 -11.07 -0.95 2.61
C ILE A 25 -12.57 -0.58 2.67
N LEU A 26 -13.45 -1.59 2.67
CA LEU A 26 -14.89 -1.40 2.58
C LEU A 26 -15.51 -0.92 3.90
N GLU A 27 -14.91 -1.27 5.03
CA GLU A 27 -15.33 -0.83 6.37
C GLU A 27 -14.67 0.50 6.80
N ASP A 28 -13.89 1.14 5.93
CA ASP A 28 -13.15 2.37 6.23
C ASP A 28 -12.31 2.25 7.50
N ARG A 29 -11.58 1.15 7.64
CA ARG A 29 -10.75 0.93 8.82
C ARG A 29 -9.67 2.00 8.93
N ARG A 30 -9.54 2.60 10.13
CA ARG A 30 -8.51 3.59 10.44
C ARG A 30 -7.28 2.89 11.03
N PHE A 31 -6.10 3.44 10.68
CA PHE A 31 -4.84 2.91 11.18
C PHE A 31 -3.97 4.04 11.74
N ASP A 32 -3.50 3.88 12.97
CA ASP A 32 -2.60 4.85 13.61
C ASP A 32 -1.28 5.00 12.83
N ASP A 33 -0.86 3.93 12.14
CA ASP A 33 0.32 3.89 11.29
C ASP A 33 0.02 4.11 9.79
N ALA A 34 -1.08 4.78 9.45
CA ALA A 34 -1.42 5.09 8.05
C ALA A 34 -0.36 5.98 7.39
N ILE A 35 0.13 5.55 6.22
CA ILE A 35 1.17 6.24 5.44
C ILE A 35 0.68 6.70 4.06
N ALA A 36 -0.49 6.28 3.67
CA ALA A 36 -1.16 6.70 2.45
C ALA A 36 -2.66 6.60 2.62
N VAL A 37 -3.38 7.40 1.84
CA VAL A 37 -4.84 7.37 1.70
C VAL A 37 -5.16 7.11 0.24
N ALA A 38 -6.06 6.19 -0.02
CA ALA A 38 -6.52 5.86 -1.37
C ALA A 38 -8.05 5.83 -1.43
N GLY A 39 -8.63 6.05 -2.62
CA GLY A 39 -10.07 6.11 -2.83
C GLY A 39 -10.51 5.39 -4.11
N TYR A 40 -9.71 4.47 -4.63
CA TYR A 40 -10.07 3.70 -5.80
C TYR A 40 -10.94 2.49 -5.40
N PRO A 41 -12.00 2.15 -6.15
CA PRO A 41 -12.83 0.99 -5.83
C PRO A 41 -12.04 -0.33 -5.91
N VAL A 42 -12.53 -1.36 -5.25
CA VAL A 42 -12.04 -2.72 -5.44
C VAL A 42 -12.53 -3.21 -6.82
N ASP A 43 -11.60 -3.23 -7.78
CA ASP A 43 -11.86 -3.53 -9.20
C ASP A 43 -11.30 -4.92 -9.56
N ILE A 44 -12.17 -5.93 -9.50
CA ILE A 44 -11.82 -7.32 -9.77
C ILE A 44 -12.17 -7.68 -11.22
N HIS A 45 -11.14 -7.95 -12.02
CA HIS A 45 -11.30 -8.47 -13.38
C HIS A 45 -11.39 -9.99 -13.37
N HIS A 46 -12.47 -10.54 -13.96
CA HIS A 46 -12.67 -11.98 -14.04
C HIS A 46 -11.71 -12.63 -15.05
N ALA A 47 -11.11 -13.76 -14.67
CA ALA A 47 -10.11 -14.47 -15.48
C ALA A 47 -10.64 -14.95 -16.84
N LYS A 48 -11.97 -15.12 -17.00
CA LYS A 48 -12.59 -15.57 -18.25
C LYS A 48 -12.95 -14.43 -19.22
N GLY A 49 -12.63 -13.17 -18.86
CA GLY A 49 -12.88 -11.99 -19.69
C GLY A 49 -14.34 -11.53 -19.63
N GLY A 50 -14.57 -10.27 -20.01
CA GLY A 50 -15.88 -9.68 -20.23
C GLY A 50 -16.37 -8.74 -19.14
N ASP A 51 -16.37 -9.14 -17.89
CA ASP A 51 -16.90 -8.33 -16.79
C ASP A 51 -15.86 -8.04 -15.70
N CYS A 52 -16.02 -6.90 -15.04
CA CYS A 52 -15.36 -6.57 -13.79
C CYS A 52 -16.41 -6.38 -12.69
N THR A 53 -16.07 -6.77 -11.46
CA THR A 53 -16.88 -6.48 -10.28
C THR A 53 -16.27 -5.30 -9.56
N LEU A 54 -17.05 -4.24 -9.33
CA LEU A 54 -16.64 -3.04 -8.63
C LEU A 54 -17.35 -2.98 -7.27
N TYR A 55 -16.56 -2.91 -6.20
CA TYR A 55 -17.04 -2.59 -4.86
C TYR A 55 -16.50 -1.23 -4.48
N TRP A 56 -17.40 -0.26 -4.27
CA TRP A 56 -17.02 1.10 -3.91
C TRP A 56 -16.76 1.19 -2.41
N CYS A 57 -15.66 1.81 -2.02
CA CYS A 57 -15.51 2.38 -0.68
C CYS A 57 -16.29 3.70 -0.63
N ASP A 58 -16.79 4.07 0.54
CA ASP A 58 -17.66 5.25 0.68
C ASP A 58 -16.95 6.54 0.25
N ASP A 59 -15.67 6.71 0.61
CA ASP A 59 -14.86 7.88 0.25
C ASP A 59 -13.40 7.48 0.00
N CYS A 60 -12.67 7.19 1.05
CA CYS A 60 -11.26 6.82 0.99
C CYS A 60 -10.90 5.90 2.16
N TYR A 61 -9.78 5.20 2.04
CA TYR A 61 -9.28 4.27 3.05
C TYR A 61 -7.81 4.47 3.33
N ASP A 62 -7.38 4.07 4.53
CA ASP A 62 -6.00 4.14 4.97
C ASP A 62 -5.19 2.92 4.52
N ILE A 63 -3.90 3.11 4.27
CA ILE A 63 -2.94 2.03 4.07
C ILE A 63 -1.87 2.12 5.16
N PRO A 64 -1.77 1.10 6.04
CA PRO A 64 -0.83 1.14 7.16
C PRO A 64 0.61 0.84 6.75
N TYR A 65 1.58 1.44 7.45
CA TYR A 65 3.02 1.26 7.23
C TYR A 65 3.44 -0.21 7.30
N ARG A 66 2.84 -0.99 8.18
CA ARG A 66 3.12 -2.42 8.38
C ARG A 66 2.91 -3.28 7.14
N THR A 67 2.17 -2.80 6.13
CA THR A 67 2.03 -3.49 4.83
C THR A 67 3.29 -3.45 3.99
N LEU A 68 4.21 -2.51 4.27
CA LEU A 68 5.49 -2.37 3.57
C LEU A 68 6.60 -3.20 4.21
N ILE A 69 6.40 -3.74 5.41
CA ILE A 69 7.42 -4.42 6.22
C ILE A 69 7.23 -5.93 6.11
N PRO A 70 8.18 -6.67 5.51
CA PRO A 70 8.13 -8.13 5.50
C PRO A 70 8.14 -8.71 6.93
N ALA A 71 7.32 -9.75 7.16
CA ALA A 71 7.19 -10.37 8.48
C ALA A 71 8.46 -11.07 8.96
N HIS A 72 9.27 -11.60 8.02
CA HIS A 72 10.40 -12.48 8.33
C HIS A 72 11.74 -12.02 7.76
N VAL A 73 11.79 -10.84 7.12
CA VAL A 73 13.01 -10.27 6.54
C VAL A 73 13.22 -8.89 7.10
N GLY A 74 14.35 -8.68 7.79
CA GLY A 74 14.76 -7.36 8.27
C GLY A 74 15.40 -6.51 7.17
N ASN A 75 15.57 -5.22 7.45
CA ASN A 75 16.24 -4.25 6.59
C ASN A 75 15.70 -4.19 5.15
N LEU A 76 14.40 -4.43 4.99
CA LEU A 76 13.71 -4.41 3.71
C LEU A 76 12.37 -3.69 3.85
N LEU A 77 12.07 -2.85 2.86
CA LEU A 77 10.76 -2.28 2.63
C LEU A 77 10.29 -2.66 1.22
N VAL A 78 9.01 -2.98 1.08
CA VAL A 78 8.40 -3.34 -0.21
C VAL A 78 7.20 -2.44 -0.46
N ALA A 79 7.18 -1.76 -1.60
CA ALA A 79 6.12 -0.81 -1.94
C ALA A 79 5.44 -1.14 -3.27
N GLY A 80 4.27 -0.55 -3.49
CA GLY A 80 3.49 -0.74 -4.71
C GLY A 80 2.80 -2.09 -4.75
N ARG A 81 2.70 -2.70 -5.93
CA ARG A 81 1.92 -3.93 -6.17
C ARG A 81 2.45 -5.19 -5.49
N CYS A 82 3.63 -5.11 -4.86
CA CYS A 82 4.22 -6.22 -4.11
C CYS A 82 3.99 -6.10 -2.59
N SER A 83 3.39 -5.01 -2.11
CA SER A 83 3.08 -4.81 -0.69
C SER A 83 2.13 -5.87 -0.16
N SER A 84 2.08 -6.01 1.15
CA SER A 84 1.31 -7.05 1.83
C SER A 84 -0.19 -6.74 1.82
N MET A 85 -0.91 -7.43 0.96
CA MET A 85 -2.37 -7.30 0.83
C MET A 85 -2.97 -8.56 0.22
N ASN A 86 -4.26 -8.80 0.45
CA ASN A 86 -4.97 -9.88 -0.23
C ASN A 86 -5.32 -9.50 -1.68
N HIS A 87 -5.83 -10.45 -2.45
CA HIS A 87 -6.16 -10.26 -3.87
C HIS A 87 -7.14 -9.13 -4.10
N GLU A 88 -8.18 -9.06 -3.30
CA GLU A 88 -9.26 -8.08 -3.41
C GLU A 88 -8.75 -6.67 -3.05
N ALA A 89 -7.97 -6.51 -1.96
CA ALA A 89 -7.36 -5.24 -1.64
C ALA A 89 -6.37 -4.79 -2.71
N MET A 90 -5.61 -5.73 -3.30
CA MET A 90 -4.74 -5.46 -4.44
C MET A 90 -5.52 -4.87 -5.62
N ALA A 91 -6.73 -5.31 -5.87
CA ALA A 91 -7.56 -4.81 -6.96
C ALA A 91 -7.84 -3.31 -6.87
N SER A 92 -7.85 -2.74 -5.65
CA SER A 92 -7.94 -1.30 -5.40
C SER A 92 -6.58 -0.60 -5.36
N THR A 93 -5.61 -1.15 -4.64
CA THR A 93 -4.35 -0.47 -4.32
C THR A 93 -3.33 -0.44 -5.45
N ARG A 94 -3.48 -1.28 -6.48
CA ARG A 94 -2.53 -1.43 -7.59
C ARG A 94 -2.46 -0.26 -8.57
N VAL A 95 -3.32 0.74 -8.43
CA VAL A 95 -3.35 1.92 -9.30
C VAL A 95 -2.11 2.79 -9.09
N MET A 96 -1.74 3.55 -10.13
CA MET A 96 -0.47 4.30 -10.15
C MET A 96 -0.35 5.27 -8.98
N SER A 97 -1.39 6.05 -8.69
CA SER A 97 -1.37 7.05 -7.61
C SER A 97 -1.07 6.42 -6.25
N THR A 98 -1.75 5.32 -5.92
CA THR A 98 -1.52 4.58 -4.68
C THR A 98 -0.11 4.00 -4.63
N CYS A 99 0.35 3.37 -5.73
CA CYS A 99 1.71 2.83 -5.80
C CYS A 99 2.78 3.90 -5.64
N MET A 100 2.56 5.12 -6.17
CA MET A 100 3.47 6.26 -6.01
C MET A 100 3.52 6.72 -4.55
N ALA A 101 2.37 6.85 -3.89
CA ALA A 101 2.29 7.22 -2.47
C ALA A 101 3.02 6.19 -1.58
N LEU A 102 2.83 4.89 -1.83
CA LEU A 102 3.56 3.83 -1.12
C LEU A 102 5.07 3.89 -1.37
N GLY A 103 5.49 4.21 -2.60
CA GLY A 103 6.89 4.39 -2.97
C GLY A 103 7.53 5.58 -2.25
N GLU A 104 6.83 6.71 -2.17
CA GLU A 104 7.27 7.88 -1.41
C GLU A 104 7.42 7.55 0.07
N ALA A 105 6.41 6.93 0.68
CA ALA A 105 6.46 6.53 2.08
C ALA A 105 7.62 5.58 2.38
N ALA A 106 7.85 4.57 1.53
CA ALA A 106 8.98 3.64 1.67
C ALA A 106 10.33 4.34 1.57
N GLY A 107 10.50 5.27 0.61
CA GLY A 107 11.75 6.03 0.45
C GLY A 107 12.05 6.92 1.67
N ARG A 108 11.04 7.61 2.20
CA ARG A 108 11.18 8.44 3.41
C ARG A 108 11.45 7.58 4.64
N ALA A 109 10.73 6.47 4.80
CA ALA A 109 10.94 5.54 5.89
C ALA A 109 12.37 4.98 5.89
N ALA A 110 12.88 4.57 4.72
CA ALA A 110 14.26 4.10 4.59
C ALA A 110 15.28 5.18 5.00
N ARG A 111 15.10 6.43 4.56
CA ARG A 111 15.93 7.56 4.93
C ARG A 111 15.91 7.84 6.43
N LEU A 112 14.72 7.84 7.04
CA LEU A 112 14.57 8.08 8.49
C LEU A 112 15.18 6.94 9.29
N ALA A 113 14.97 5.68 8.91
CA ALA A 113 15.54 4.52 9.57
C ALA A 113 17.07 4.54 9.54
N LEU A 114 17.67 4.87 8.38
CA LEU A 114 19.12 5.04 8.24
C LEU A 114 19.65 6.17 9.14
N LYS A 115 18.96 7.31 9.17
CA LYS A 115 19.35 8.45 10.00
C LYS A 115 19.27 8.13 11.49
N ALA A 116 18.28 7.37 11.91
CA ALA A 116 18.08 6.96 13.30
C ALA A 116 18.93 5.74 13.70
N GLY A 117 19.52 5.01 12.74
CA GLY A 117 20.27 3.79 12.98
C GLY A 117 19.41 2.62 13.44
N VAL A 118 18.12 2.58 13.01
CA VAL A 118 17.17 1.54 13.39
C VAL A 118 16.74 0.70 12.16
N GLN A 119 16.14 -0.46 12.42
CA GLN A 119 15.50 -1.24 11.37
C GLN A 119 14.22 -0.54 10.89
N PRO A 120 13.80 -0.72 9.64
CA PRO A 120 12.52 -0.19 9.16
C PRO A 120 11.33 -0.58 10.03
N ALA A 121 11.38 -1.77 10.62
CA ALA A 121 10.33 -2.29 11.49
C ALA A 121 10.22 -1.58 12.86
N ASP A 122 11.28 -0.89 13.27
CA ASP A 122 11.42 -0.21 14.56
C ASP A 122 11.38 1.33 14.38
N LEU A 123 11.02 1.78 13.19
CA LEU A 123 10.92 3.21 12.88
C LEU A 123 9.79 3.86 13.68
N ASP A 124 10.05 5.07 14.17
CA ASP A 124 9.00 5.96 14.67
C ASP A 124 8.08 6.38 13.51
N VAL A 125 6.90 5.77 13.49
CA VAL A 125 5.91 5.98 12.41
C VAL A 125 5.32 7.39 12.48
N GLU A 126 5.18 7.98 13.67
CA GLU A 126 4.68 9.35 13.79
C GLU A 126 5.66 10.36 13.18
N ALA A 127 6.96 10.15 13.33
CA ALA A 127 7.96 10.96 12.66
C ALA A 127 7.86 10.82 11.12
N LEU A 128 7.59 9.62 10.61
CA LEU A 128 7.35 9.38 9.18
C LEU A 128 6.08 10.10 8.71
N ARG A 129 4.97 9.99 9.44
CA ARG A 129 3.69 10.64 9.13
C ARG A 129 3.83 12.16 9.12
N ALA A 130 4.54 12.72 10.11
CA ALA A 130 4.83 14.14 10.17
C ALA A 130 5.62 14.63 8.94
N GLU A 131 6.62 13.87 8.51
CA GLU A 131 7.40 14.19 7.31
C GLU A 131 6.57 14.09 6.03
N LEU A 132 5.74 13.06 5.90
CA LEU A 132 4.81 12.91 4.77
C LEU A 132 3.86 14.11 4.67
N ARG A 133 3.23 14.51 5.78
CA ARG A 133 2.36 15.70 5.84
C ARG A 133 3.11 16.98 5.48
N ALA A 134 4.34 17.16 5.97
CA ALA A 134 5.17 18.33 5.69
C ALA A 134 5.51 18.50 4.20
N THR A 135 5.45 17.42 3.44
CA THR A 135 5.70 17.42 1.99
C THR A 135 4.44 17.36 1.15
N GLY A 136 3.28 17.51 1.77
CA GLY A 136 2.00 17.63 1.10
C GLY A 136 1.21 16.34 0.94
N ALA A 137 1.65 15.22 1.55
CA ALA A 137 0.84 14.01 1.56
C ALA A 137 -0.42 14.22 2.42
N TYR A 138 -1.56 13.84 1.86
CA TYR A 138 -2.81 13.80 2.62
C TYR A 138 -2.84 12.50 3.46
N LEU A 139 -2.94 12.66 4.77
CA LEU A 139 -3.17 11.58 5.73
C LEU A 139 -4.32 12.00 6.64
N ARG A 140 -5.23 11.09 6.88
CA ARG A 140 -6.35 11.31 7.79
C ARG A 140 -5.86 11.33 9.25
N ASP A 141 -6.54 12.10 10.08
CA ASP A 141 -6.29 12.20 11.53
C ASP A 141 -6.97 11.06 12.30
#